data_fb497eed99e0170756b4eccd524e04dc
#
_entry.id   fb497eed99e0170756b4eccd524e04dc
#
_cell.length_a   1.000
_cell.length_b   1.000
_cell.length_c   1.000
_cell.angle_alpha   90.00
_cell.angle_beta   90.00
_cell.angle_gamma   90.00
#
_symmetry.space_group_name_H-M   'P 1'
#
loop_
_entity.id
_entity.type
_entity.pdbx_description
1 polymer ?
#
loop_
_entity_poly.entity_id
_entity_poly.type
_entity_poly.pdbx_seq_one_letter_code
_entity_poly.pdbx_strand_id
1 'polypeptide(L)'
;MYTSKFIVFTILLIHYCAENAASCDDLHWNCTKSHKRDPIDTISRNLRQKRFANNEDSANEMTIVDELQFQSDSIQHRLKHKKHRLQPREYSNSSLNDINDDDDFRFLVTGGYRPEKNLLVKYVVSIRSHKERKYFGDNHFCGGAIISTRSILTAAHCLFINGAKLRPSRVKIVAGTPRRLVKTGNTQELNVDKVRPHPKYSPSTLANDIGILRLKESIRLDDTFATIIPIVDRDPTAGLLCTVVGWGTVIQYGPTPDEAVNGDVTINTNAWCSKIAGFKKGMVCASNANDFEVDSCQGDSGGPLMCDGKVVGIVSFGTGCGEPDSAGVYTDVYRYREWIARNTANKRSQTNASPYRLHLIALTMMCSLHIPMI
;
A
#
# COMPACT_ATOMS: atom_id res chain seq x y z
N MET A 1 -15.96 29.31 -6.90
CA MET A 1 -15.69 27.96 -6.40
C MET A 1 -16.64 26.87 -6.94
N TYR A 2 -17.78 27.21 -7.56
CA TYR A 2 -18.72 26.23 -8.15
C TYR A 2 -18.43 25.88 -9.62
N THR A 3 -17.75 26.70 -10.36
CA THR A 3 -17.47 26.54 -11.80
C THR A 3 -16.38 25.47 -12.08
N SER A 4 -15.40 25.31 -11.21
CA SER A 4 -14.32 24.33 -11.39
C SER A 4 -14.78 22.87 -11.26
N LYS A 5 -15.71 22.59 -10.34
CA LYS A 5 -16.27 21.22 -10.15
C LYS A 5 -17.16 20.79 -11.32
N PHE A 6 -17.83 21.75 -11.98
CA PHE A 6 -18.69 21.47 -13.14
C PHE A 6 -17.86 21.09 -14.38
N ILE A 7 -16.72 21.74 -14.58
CA ILE A 7 -15.82 21.46 -15.71
C ILE A 7 -15.21 20.05 -15.58
N VAL A 8 -14.75 19.66 -14.38
CA VAL A 8 -14.20 18.31 -14.12
C VAL A 8 -15.27 17.24 -14.34
N PHE A 9 -16.50 17.47 -13.88
CA PHE A 9 -17.60 16.52 -14.08
C PHE A 9 -17.98 16.37 -15.56
N THR A 10 -17.94 17.45 -16.32
CA THR A 10 -18.25 17.44 -17.77
C THR A 10 -17.14 16.70 -18.55
N ILE A 11 -15.87 16.87 -18.18
CA ILE A 11 -14.75 16.16 -18.82
C ILE A 11 -14.81 14.65 -18.51
N LEU A 12 -15.14 14.26 -17.28
CA LEU A 12 -15.34 12.85 -16.91
C LEU A 12 -16.53 12.22 -17.63
N LEU A 13 -17.62 12.96 -17.84
CA LEU A 13 -18.78 12.48 -18.60
C LEU A 13 -18.44 12.30 -20.10
N ILE A 14 -17.66 13.20 -20.68
CA ILE A 14 -17.21 13.11 -22.07
C ILE A 14 -16.25 11.90 -22.24
N HIS A 15 -15.40 11.62 -21.26
CA HIS A 15 -14.53 10.43 -21.26
C HIS A 15 -15.34 9.13 -21.14
N TYR A 16 -16.30 9.09 -20.23
CA TYR A 16 -17.20 7.95 -20.08
C TYR A 16 -18.01 7.66 -21.34
N CYS A 17 -18.49 8.69 -22.03
CA CYS A 17 -19.20 8.54 -23.31
C CYS A 17 -18.27 8.13 -24.46
N ALA A 18 -17.00 8.52 -24.46
CA ALA A 18 -16.03 8.12 -25.47
C ALA A 18 -15.61 6.65 -25.34
N GLU A 19 -15.46 6.15 -24.11
CA GLU A 19 -15.14 4.75 -23.85
C GLU A 19 -16.32 3.81 -24.15
N ASN A 20 -17.56 4.25 -23.95
CA ASN A 20 -18.75 3.45 -24.26
C ASN A 20 -19.22 3.55 -25.72
N ALA A 21 -18.67 4.43 -26.53
CA ALA A 21 -18.98 4.53 -27.98
C ALA A 21 -18.35 3.41 -28.81
N ALA A 22 -17.52 2.57 -28.26
CA ALA A 22 -16.92 1.42 -28.93
C ALA A 22 -17.81 0.15 -28.96
N SER A 23 -19.03 0.23 -28.41
CA SER A 23 -19.99 -0.91 -28.32
C SER A 23 -21.29 -0.62 -29.05
N CYS A 24 -21.23 0.01 -30.21
CA CYS A 24 -22.39 0.31 -31.06
C CYS A 24 -22.41 -0.52 -32.36
N ASP A 25 -22.31 -1.86 -32.24
CA ASP A 25 -22.49 -2.74 -33.43
C ASP A 25 -23.89 -3.38 -33.55
N ASP A 26 -24.84 -3.09 -32.66
CA ASP A 26 -26.14 -3.78 -32.67
C ASP A 26 -27.40 -2.90 -32.72
N LEU A 27 -27.33 -1.66 -33.22
CA LEU A 27 -28.57 -0.93 -33.52
C LEU A 27 -28.36 0.00 -34.75
N HIS A 28 -29.10 -0.29 -35.82
CA HIS A 28 -29.20 0.44 -37.07
C HIS A 28 -29.32 1.96 -36.88
N TRP A 29 -28.19 2.69 -36.87
CA TRP A 29 -28.15 4.13 -37.15
C TRP A 29 -26.98 4.45 -38.08
N ASN A 30 -27.33 4.99 -39.29
CA ASN A 30 -26.37 5.45 -40.25
C ASN A 30 -25.49 6.57 -39.69
N CYS A 31 -24.25 6.28 -39.36
CA CYS A 31 -23.24 7.27 -39.00
C CYS A 31 -22.37 7.58 -40.20
N THR A 32 -22.67 8.67 -40.91
CA THR A 32 -21.82 9.21 -41.96
C THR A 32 -20.51 9.73 -41.39
N LYS A 33 -19.38 9.24 -41.90
CA LYS A 33 -18.03 9.72 -41.59
C LYS A 33 -17.89 11.20 -41.92
N SER A 34 -18.02 12.07 -40.92
CA SER A 34 -17.58 13.46 -41.03
C SER A 34 -16.26 13.59 -40.28
N HIS A 35 -15.25 14.12 -40.95
CA HIS A 35 -13.97 14.53 -40.35
C HIS A 35 -14.23 15.57 -39.25
N LYS A 36 -14.46 15.13 -38.00
CA LYS A 36 -14.52 16.02 -36.83
C LYS A 36 -13.16 16.05 -36.18
N ARG A 37 -12.62 17.26 -36.06
CA ARG A 37 -11.42 17.58 -35.25
C ARG A 37 -11.64 17.11 -33.82
N ASP A 38 -10.56 16.62 -33.22
CA ASP A 38 -10.54 16.12 -31.87
C ASP A 38 -11.12 17.16 -30.86
N PRO A 39 -12.12 16.83 -30.05
CA PRO A 39 -12.75 17.75 -29.10
C PRO A 39 -11.75 18.37 -28.12
N ILE A 40 -10.66 17.64 -27.77
CA ILE A 40 -9.60 18.10 -26.88
C ILE A 40 -8.82 19.26 -27.49
N ASP A 41 -8.56 19.23 -28.81
CA ASP A 41 -7.88 20.31 -29.53
C ASP A 41 -8.69 21.60 -29.54
N THR A 42 -10.01 21.51 -29.56
CA THR A 42 -10.91 22.65 -29.53
C THR A 42 -10.97 23.30 -28.14
N ILE A 43 -10.95 22.48 -27.08
CA ILE A 43 -10.95 22.94 -25.69
C ILE A 43 -9.62 23.62 -25.35
N SER A 44 -8.48 23.03 -25.74
CA SER A 44 -7.17 23.60 -25.49
C SER A 44 -6.94 24.94 -26.25
N ARG A 45 -7.50 25.12 -27.46
CA ARG A 45 -7.45 26.41 -28.16
C ARG A 45 -8.32 27.47 -27.51
N ASN A 46 -9.51 27.13 -27.05
CA ASN A 46 -10.40 28.07 -26.34
C ASN A 46 -9.83 28.50 -24.99
N LEU A 47 -9.12 27.63 -24.30
CA LEU A 47 -8.41 27.96 -23.06
C LEU A 47 -7.20 28.87 -23.30
N ARG A 48 -6.45 28.65 -24.40
CA ARG A 48 -5.35 29.53 -24.80
C ARG A 48 -5.83 30.92 -25.19
N GLN A 49 -6.95 31.07 -25.90
CA GLN A 49 -7.51 32.39 -26.25
C GLN A 49 -8.01 33.17 -25.07
N LYS A 50 -8.56 32.51 -24.01
CA LYS A 50 -8.95 33.19 -22.77
C LYS A 50 -7.76 33.66 -21.94
N ARG A 51 -6.56 33.06 -22.10
CA ARG A 51 -5.32 33.43 -21.39
C ARG A 51 -4.80 34.83 -21.73
N PHE A 52 -5.15 35.36 -22.91
CA PHE A 52 -4.73 36.69 -23.35
C PHE A 52 -5.65 37.82 -22.89
N ALA A 53 -6.80 37.50 -22.29
CA ALA A 53 -7.82 38.48 -21.91
C ALA A 53 -7.84 38.88 -20.42
N ASN A 54 -7.22 38.13 -19.52
CA ASN A 54 -7.25 38.40 -18.07
C ASN A 54 -5.83 38.30 -17.48
N ASN A 55 -5.18 39.45 -17.32
CA ASN A 55 -4.02 39.60 -16.46
C ASN A 55 -4.53 39.78 -15.03
N GLU A 56 -4.31 38.82 -14.17
CA GLU A 56 -4.28 38.82 -12.69
C GLU A 56 -4.96 37.60 -12.12
N ASP A 57 -4.15 36.66 -11.62
CA ASP A 57 -4.42 35.38 -10.89
C ASP A 57 -3.79 34.12 -11.53
N SER A 58 -2.55 34.23 -12.01
CA SER A 58 -1.94 33.23 -12.91
C SER A 58 -1.27 32.02 -12.22
N ALA A 59 -1.04 32.00 -10.91
CA ALA A 59 -0.23 30.95 -10.29
C ALA A 59 -0.98 29.64 -9.97
N ASN A 60 -2.27 29.72 -9.62
CA ASN A 60 -3.06 28.54 -9.24
C ASN A 60 -3.77 27.84 -10.42
N GLU A 61 -4.04 28.57 -11.52
CA GLU A 61 -4.62 27.95 -12.72
C GLU A 61 -3.56 27.25 -13.58
N MET A 62 -2.31 27.69 -13.54
CA MET A 62 -1.21 27.09 -14.30
C MET A 62 -0.89 25.67 -13.83
N THR A 63 -0.91 25.40 -12.53
CA THR A 63 -0.67 24.07 -11.96
C THR A 63 -1.74 23.05 -12.34
N ILE A 64 -3.01 23.43 -12.43
CA ILE A 64 -4.10 22.51 -12.79
C ILE A 64 -4.03 22.15 -14.30
N VAL A 65 -3.70 23.10 -15.15
CA VAL A 65 -3.59 22.85 -16.60
C VAL A 65 -2.38 21.96 -16.91
N ASP A 66 -1.26 22.17 -16.23
CA ASP A 66 -0.05 21.39 -16.40
C ASP A 66 -0.24 19.94 -15.89
N GLU A 67 -0.99 19.76 -14.80
CA GLU A 67 -1.34 18.43 -14.27
C GLU A 67 -2.30 17.67 -15.19
N LEU A 68 -3.28 18.36 -15.79
CA LEU A 68 -4.19 17.78 -16.78
C LEU A 68 -3.46 17.42 -18.09
N GLN A 69 -2.50 18.23 -18.53
CA GLN A 69 -1.69 17.94 -19.71
C GLN A 69 -0.79 16.73 -19.47
N PHE A 70 -0.14 16.64 -18.30
CA PHE A 70 0.67 15.51 -17.90
C PHE A 70 -0.15 14.21 -17.86
N GLN A 71 -1.37 14.26 -17.33
CA GLN A 71 -2.29 13.10 -17.31
C GLN A 71 -2.72 12.70 -18.73
N SER A 72 -3.01 13.66 -19.61
CA SER A 72 -3.35 13.40 -21.00
C SER A 72 -2.21 12.72 -21.77
N ASP A 73 -0.98 13.18 -21.56
CA ASP A 73 0.20 12.66 -22.24
C ASP A 73 0.53 11.24 -21.76
N SER A 74 0.33 10.96 -20.48
CA SER A 74 0.52 9.62 -19.90
C SER A 74 -0.51 8.62 -20.44
N ILE A 75 -1.76 9.04 -20.62
CA ILE A 75 -2.83 8.22 -21.23
C ILE A 75 -2.52 7.93 -22.70
N GLN A 76 -2.09 8.93 -23.48
CA GLN A 76 -1.69 8.77 -24.86
C GLN A 76 -0.50 7.81 -25.02
N HIS A 77 0.48 7.87 -24.12
CA HIS A 77 1.62 6.96 -24.10
C HIS A 77 1.18 5.51 -23.82
N ARG A 78 0.29 5.30 -22.84
CA ARG A 78 -0.30 3.98 -22.52
C ARG A 78 -1.09 3.38 -23.69
N LEU A 79 -1.88 4.19 -24.39
CA LEU A 79 -2.65 3.75 -25.56
C LEU A 79 -1.72 3.38 -26.75
N LYS A 80 -0.60 4.05 -26.90
CA LYS A 80 0.39 3.77 -27.95
C LYS A 80 1.11 2.43 -27.70
N HIS A 81 1.49 2.15 -26.44
CA HIS A 81 2.08 0.87 -26.06
C HIS A 81 1.08 -0.29 -26.15
N LYS A 82 -0.20 -0.08 -25.82
CA LYS A 82 -1.26 -1.07 -25.97
C LYS A 82 -1.49 -1.46 -27.43
N LYS A 83 -1.36 -0.52 -28.38
CA LYS A 83 -1.47 -0.80 -29.83
C LYS A 83 -0.33 -1.66 -30.36
N HIS A 84 0.90 -1.53 -29.84
CA HIS A 84 2.02 -2.38 -30.25
C HIS A 84 1.93 -3.83 -29.75
N ARG A 85 1.18 -4.07 -28.66
CA ARG A 85 0.99 -5.41 -28.08
C ARG A 85 -0.14 -6.21 -28.74
N LEU A 86 -0.97 -5.57 -29.57
CA LEU A 86 -2.11 -6.19 -30.27
C LEU A 86 -1.83 -6.53 -31.75
N GLN A 87 -0.59 -6.70 -32.14
CA GLN A 87 -0.26 -7.25 -33.46
C GLN A 87 -0.60 -8.76 -33.46
N PRO A 88 -1.43 -9.26 -34.39
CA PRO A 88 -1.79 -10.67 -34.45
C PRO A 88 -0.54 -11.52 -34.73
N ARG A 89 -0.23 -12.48 -33.86
CA ARG A 89 0.61 -13.60 -34.24
C ARG A 89 -0.17 -14.45 -35.21
N GLU A 90 0.37 -14.68 -36.41
CA GLU A 90 -0.17 -15.67 -37.34
C GLU A 90 -0.18 -17.04 -36.68
N TYR A 91 -1.38 -17.54 -36.42
CA TYR A 91 -1.62 -18.89 -35.92
C TYR A 91 -1.64 -19.85 -37.10
N SER A 92 -0.69 -20.76 -37.16
CA SER A 92 -0.77 -21.95 -38.00
C SER A 92 -1.83 -22.90 -37.43
N ASN A 93 -2.76 -23.32 -38.28
CA ASN A 93 -3.81 -24.30 -37.99
C ASN A 93 -3.23 -25.63 -37.47
N SER A 94 -3.47 -25.93 -36.19
CA SER A 94 -3.47 -27.31 -35.70
C SER A 94 -4.44 -27.44 -34.53
N SER A 95 -5.48 -28.29 -34.78
CA SER A 95 -6.43 -28.93 -33.85
C SER A 95 -7.13 -28.05 -32.78
N LEU A 96 -8.38 -27.73 -33.12
CA LEU A 96 -9.46 -27.40 -32.19
C LEU A 96 -9.80 -28.66 -31.35
N ASN A 97 -9.34 -28.73 -30.13
CA ASN A 97 -9.96 -29.43 -28.98
C ASN A 97 -9.09 -29.16 -27.75
N ASP A 98 -9.60 -28.39 -26.84
CA ASP A 98 -9.26 -28.06 -25.47
C ASP A 98 -9.18 -26.52 -25.27
N ILE A 99 -10.34 -25.87 -25.45
CA ILE A 99 -10.56 -24.54 -24.86
C ILE A 99 -11.21 -24.79 -23.51
N ASN A 100 -10.39 -24.88 -22.47
CA ASN A 100 -10.86 -24.63 -21.12
C ASN A 100 -11.04 -23.11 -20.98
N ASP A 101 -12.30 -22.70 -20.93
CA ASP A 101 -12.80 -21.33 -20.77
C ASP A 101 -12.55 -20.78 -19.33
N ASP A 102 -11.30 -20.83 -18.84
CA ASP A 102 -10.90 -20.29 -17.54
C ASP A 102 -9.76 -19.27 -17.63
N ASP A 103 -9.59 -18.62 -18.76
CA ASP A 103 -8.78 -17.38 -18.84
C ASP A 103 -9.59 -16.20 -18.29
N ASP A 104 -9.92 -16.32 -17.00
CA ASP A 104 -10.43 -15.24 -16.19
C ASP A 104 -9.39 -14.10 -16.19
N PHE A 105 -9.76 -12.95 -16.71
CA PHE A 105 -8.93 -11.74 -16.81
C PHE A 105 -8.45 -11.34 -15.41
N ARG A 106 -7.31 -11.88 -14.99
CA ARG A 106 -6.69 -11.63 -13.68
C ARG A 106 -5.90 -10.33 -13.73
N PHE A 107 -6.59 -9.19 -13.66
CA PHE A 107 -5.95 -7.92 -13.35
C PHE A 107 -5.62 -7.88 -11.86
N LEU A 108 -4.34 -7.86 -11.56
CA LEU A 108 -3.81 -8.03 -10.20
C LEU A 108 -2.97 -6.80 -9.85
N VAL A 109 -2.63 -6.56 -8.57
CA VAL A 109 -1.70 -5.50 -8.11
C VAL A 109 -0.92 -5.03 -9.31
N THR A 110 -0.87 -3.78 -9.68
CA THR A 110 -0.37 -3.40 -11.00
C THR A 110 0.66 -4.44 -11.47
N GLY A 111 0.29 -5.37 -12.38
CA GLY A 111 1.15 -6.49 -12.80
C GLY A 111 1.43 -7.65 -11.83
N GLY A 112 0.83 -7.70 -10.63
CA GLY A 112 1.04 -8.77 -9.65
C GLY A 112 0.28 -10.08 -9.95
N TYR A 113 0.29 -11.02 -9.01
CA TYR A 113 -0.35 -12.33 -9.17
C TYR A 113 -1.11 -12.77 -7.90
N ARG A 114 -2.08 -13.66 -8.07
CA ARG A 114 -2.78 -14.36 -6.98
C ARG A 114 -2.38 -15.83 -7.00
N PRO A 115 -1.58 -16.28 -6.04
CA PRO A 115 -1.34 -17.72 -5.91
C PRO A 115 -2.63 -18.42 -5.46
N GLU A 116 -2.87 -19.64 -5.91
CA GLU A 116 -4.04 -20.45 -5.51
C GLU A 116 -4.19 -20.51 -3.98
N LYS A 117 -3.07 -20.60 -3.27
CA LYS A 117 -2.99 -20.46 -1.81
C LYS A 117 -2.01 -19.33 -1.47
N ASN A 118 -2.52 -18.15 -1.15
CA ASN A 118 -1.66 -17.04 -0.75
C ASN A 118 -1.15 -17.22 0.69
N LEU A 119 -0.03 -17.94 0.82
CA LEU A 119 0.59 -18.26 2.11
C LEU A 119 1.19 -17.03 2.81
N LEU A 120 1.42 -15.93 2.09
CA LEU A 120 2.00 -14.71 2.66
C LEU A 120 0.98 -13.84 3.40
N VAL A 121 -0.30 -13.98 3.07
CA VAL A 121 -1.39 -13.23 3.73
C VAL A 121 -1.47 -13.49 5.23
N LYS A 122 -1.03 -14.66 5.71
CA LYS A 122 -0.99 -14.96 7.15
C LYS A 122 -0.16 -14.00 7.98
N TYR A 123 0.74 -13.24 7.35
CA TYR A 123 1.58 -12.23 8.00
C TYR A 123 0.98 -10.82 7.96
N VAL A 124 -0.06 -10.64 7.14
CA VAL A 124 -0.60 -9.32 6.78
C VAL A 124 -1.96 -9.10 7.43
N VAL A 125 -2.25 -7.86 7.79
CA VAL A 125 -3.56 -7.46 8.30
C VAL A 125 -4.14 -6.34 7.44
N SER A 126 -5.47 -6.32 7.37
CA SER A 126 -6.24 -5.20 6.82
C SER A 126 -6.51 -4.19 7.93
N ILE A 127 -6.01 -2.97 7.79
CA ILE A 127 -6.31 -1.84 8.69
C ILE A 127 -7.56 -1.13 8.13
N ARG A 128 -8.59 -1.05 8.96
CA ARG A 128 -9.92 -0.57 8.56
C ARG A 128 -10.40 0.57 9.44
N SER A 129 -11.18 1.46 8.88
CA SER A 129 -11.96 2.38 9.71
C SER A 129 -12.99 1.59 10.54
N HIS A 130 -13.35 2.12 11.74
CA HIS A 130 -14.24 1.37 12.64
C HIS A 130 -15.63 1.12 12.05
N LYS A 131 -16.14 2.04 11.22
CA LYS A 131 -17.42 1.88 10.55
C LYS A 131 -17.24 1.39 9.12
N GLU A 132 -17.92 0.34 8.76
CA GLU A 132 -18.14 -0.08 7.39
C GLU A 132 -18.94 0.99 6.65
N ARG A 133 -18.77 1.12 5.34
CA ARG A 133 -19.52 2.05 4.48
C ARG A 133 -20.86 1.44 4.07
N LYS A 134 -20.82 0.24 3.45
CA LYS A 134 -21.98 -0.51 2.98
C LYS A 134 -21.92 -1.97 3.40
N TYR A 135 -20.75 -2.60 3.38
CA TYR A 135 -20.58 -4.02 3.65
C TYR A 135 -19.19 -4.29 4.28
N PHE A 136 -19.05 -5.46 4.86
CA PHE A 136 -17.80 -5.90 5.50
C PHE A 136 -16.61 -5.74 4.56
N GLY A 137 -15.58 -5.04 5.02
CA GLY A 137 -14.31 -4.90 4.33
C GLY A 137 -14.20 -3.73 3.34
N ASP A 138 -15.27 -3.00 3.06
CA ASP A 138 -15.26 -1.82 2.18
C ASP A 138 -14.59 -0.59 2.79
N ASN A 139 -14.23 -0.70 4.06
CA ASN A 139 -13.59 0.34 4.88
C ASN A 139 -12.07 0.12 5.07
N HIS A 140 -11.47 -0.78 4.30
CA HIS A 140 -10.02 -0.96 4.21
C HIS A 140 -9.35 0.32 3.70
N PHE A 141 -8.20 0.70 4.28
CA PHE A 141 -7.43 1.87 3.83
C PHE A 141 -5.91 1.70 3.91
N CYS A 142 -5.42 0.73 4.69
CA CYS A 142 -3.99 0.43 4.83
C CYS A 142 -3.77 -1.05 5.15
N GLY A 143 -2.57 -1.53 4.86
CA GLY A 143 -2.03 -2.80 5.31
C GLY A 143 -1.19 -2.67 6.59
N GLY A 144 -0.76 -3.81 7.11
CA GLY A 144 0.18 -3.90 8.22
C GLY A 144 0.71 -5.32 8.40
N ALA A 145 1.82 -5.47 9.11
CA ALA A 145 2.47 -6.75 9.41
C ALA A 145 2.28 -7.18 10.86
N ILE A 146 2.01 -8.46 11.10
CA ILE A 146 1.90 -9.05 12.44
C ILE A 146 3.31 -9.29 12.98
N ILE A 147 3.82 -8.43 13.87
CA ILE A 147 5.17 -8.56 14.44
C ILE A 147 5.18 -9.09 15.89
N SER A 148 4.01 -9.19 16.50
CA SER A 148 3.78 -9.92 17.77
C SER A 148 2.30 -10.22 17.91
N THR A 149 1.91 -11.03 18.89
CA THR A 149 0.49 -11.33 19.17
C THR A 149 -0.36 -10.08 19.44
N ARG A 150 0.25 -8.93 19.76
CA ARG A 150 -0.47 -7.70 20.09
C ARG A 150 0.11 -6.45 19.41
N SER A 151 0.96 -6.60 18.40
CA SER A 151 1.59 -5.46 17.74
C SER A 151 1.57 -5.63 16.23
N ILE A 152 0.99 -4.64 15.57
CA ILE A 152 0.98 -4.52 14.11
C ILE A 152 1.92 -3.39 13.72
N LEU A 153 2.87 -3.70 12.84
CA LEU A 153 3.76 -2.74 12.20
C LEU A 153 3.08 -2.18 10.96
N THR A 154 3.12 -0.87 10.76
CA THR A 154 2.51 -0.18 9.62
C THR A 154 3.19 1.16 9.35
N ALA A 155 2.78 1.90 8.35
CA ALA A 155 3.25 3.26 8.08
C ALA A 155 2.65 4.29 9.06
N ALA A 156 3.40 5.34 9.35
CA ALA A 156 2.88 6.41 10.21
C ALA A 156 1.78 7.20 9.52
N HIS A 157 1.85 7.43 8.20
CA HIS A 157 0.81 8.17 7.47
C HIS A 157 -0.57 7.49 7.59
N CYS A 158 -0.64 6.16 7.70
CA CYS A 158 -1.87 5.41 7.98
C CYS A 158 -2.49 5.75 9.34
N LEU A 159 -1.74 6.37 10.24
CA LEU A 159 -2.17 6.67 11.60
C LEU A 159 -2.63 8.12 11.79
N PHE A 160 -2.83 8.85 10.68
CA PHE A 160 -3.34 10.21 10.66
C PHE A 160 -4.51 10.35 9.70
N ILE A 161 -5.49 11.17 10.05
CA ILE A 161 -6.57 11.63 9.16
C ILE A 161 -6.66 13.15 9.30
N ASN A 162 -6.61 13.86 8.17
CA ASN A 162 -6.67 15.33 8.13
C ASN A 162 -5.66 16.00 9.09
N GLY A 163 -4.43 15.48 9.15
CA GLY A 163 -3.37 15.98 10.03
C GLY A 163 -3.48 15.60 11.51
N ALA A 164 -4.59 14.98 11.93
CA ALA A 164 -4.79 14.56 13.31
C ALA A 164 -4.49 13.06 13.49
N LYS A 165 -3.77 12.72 14.59
CA LYS A 165 -3.52 11.33 14.93
C LYS A 165 -4.81 10.58 15.19
N LEU A 166 -4.95 9.38 14.59
CA LEU A 166 -6.10 8.50 14.77
C LEU A 166 -6.31 8.13 16.24
N ARG A 167 -7.56 8.15 16.67
CA ARG A 167 -7.97 7.58 17.96
C ARG A 167 -8.10 6.06 17.83
N PRO A 168 -7.69 5.27 18.83
CA PRO A 168 -7.82 3.81 18.80
C PRO A 168 -9.22 3.31 18.44
N SER A 169 -10.27 3.99 18.94
CA SER A 169 -11.68 3.65 18.68
C SER A 169 -12.13 3.88 17.22
N ARG A 170 -11.31 4.50 16.39
CA ARG A 170 -11.61 4.76 14.97
C ARG A 170 -11.01 3.72 14.03
N VAL A 171 -10.20 2.80 14.56
CA VAL A 171 -9.42 1.81 13.79
C VAL A 171 -9.77 0.41 14.24
N LYS A 172 -9.94 -0.50 13.32
CA LYS A 172 -10.09 -1.93 13.52
C LYS A 172 -9.04 -2.67 12.70
N ILE A 173 -8.51 -3.75 13.24
CA ILE A 173 -7.59 -4.65 12.55
C ILE A 173 -8.34 -5.92 12.19
N VAL A 174 -8.17 -6.37 10.95
CA VAL A 174 -8.73 -7.65 10.49
C VAL A 174 -7.59 -8.53 9.98
N ALA A 175 -7.50 -9.72 10.56
CA ALA A 175 -6.52 -10.76 10.22
C ALA A 175 -7.24 -12.07 9.88
N GLY A 176 -6.53 -13.03 9.30
CA GLY A 176 -7.00 -14.39 9.12
C GLY A 176 -7.87 -14.62 7.88
N THR A 177 -7.81 -13.74 6.89
CA THR A 177 -8.49 -13.96 5.61
C THR A 177 -7.74 -13.30 4.45
N PRO A 178 -7.55 -14.00 3.33
CA PRO A 178 -7.04 -13.39 2.10
C PRO A 178 -8.09 -12.51 1.41
N ARG A 179 -9.38 -12.78 1.64
CA ARG A 179 -10.51 -12.06 1.04
C ARG A 179 -11.05 -11.01 2.00
N ARG A 180 -10.80 -9.72 1.70
CA ARG A 180 -11.17 -8.62 2.60
C ARG A 180 -12.68 -8.40 2.73
N LEU A 181 -13.47 -8.80 1.72
CA LEU A 181 -14.93 -8.65 1.71
C LEU A 181 -15.66 -9.86 2.29
N VAL A 182 -14.94 -10.94 2.61
CA VAL A 182 -15.53 -12.18 3.11
C VAL A 182 -15.12 -12.44 4.55
N LYS A 183 -16.10 -12.62 5.42
CA LYS A 183 -15.89 -13.04 6.79
C LYS A 183 -15.98 -14.56 6.88
N THR A 184 -14.93 -15.20 7.38
CA THR A 184 -14.84 -16.64 7.58
C THR A 184 -14.72 -16.98 9.06
N GLY A 185 -14.73 -18.27 9.43
CA GLY A 185 -14.50 -18.72 10.81
C GLY A 185 -13.09 -18.34 11.34
N ASN A 186 -12.12 -18.11 10.43
CA ASN A 186 -10.76 -17.73 10.80
C ASN A 186 -10.55 -16.22 10.86
N THR A 187 -11.51 -15.43 10.39
CA THR A 187 -11.44 -13.96 10.43
C THR A 187 -11.42 -13.45 11.86
N GLN A 188 -10.41 -12.67 12.19
CA GLN A 188 -10.25 -12.06 13.51
C GLN A 188 -10.39 -10.54 13.38
N GLU A 189 -11.42 -9.98 14.01
CA GLU A 189 -11.63 -8.54 14.13
C GLU A 189 -11.12 -8.08 15.50
N LEU A 190 -10.10 -7.22 15.51
CA LEU A 190 -9.34 -6.87 16.69
C LEU A 190 -9.39 -5.37 16.94
N ASN A 191 -9.62 -4.99 18.19
CA ASN A 191 -9.65 -3.59 18.59
C ASN A 191 -8.25 -3.09 18.91
N VAL A 192 -8.00 -1.81 18.61
CA VAL A 192 -6.75 -1.13 18.90
C VAL A 192 -6.81 -0.52 20.31
N ASP A 193 -5.75 -0.72 21.10
CA ASP A 193 -5.51 -0.09 22.40
C ASP A 193 -4.73 1.22 22.25
N LYS A 194 -3.63 1.19 21.43
CA LYS A 194 -2.76 2.36 21.26
C LYS A 194 -2.33 2.52 19.81
N VAL A 195 -2.34 3.77 19.38
CA VAL A 195 -1.83 4.23 18.08
C VAL A 195 -0.50 4.94 18.31
N ARG A 196 0.60 4.41 17.76
CA ARG A 196 1.96 4.90 17.99
C ARG A 196 2.69 5.19 16.68
N PRO A 197 2.46 6.35 16.05
CA PRO A 197 3.33 6.79 14.97
C PRO A 197 4.73 7.11 15.52
N HIS A 198 5.75 7.05 14.68
CA HIS A 198 7.08 7.46 15.05
C HIS A 198 7.08 8.95 15.45
N PRO A 199 7.73 9.35 16.57
CA PRO A 199 7.62 10.71 17.08
C PRO A 199 8.24 11.78 16.16
N LYS A 200 9.12 11.37 15.24
CA LYS A 200 9.75 12.23 14.22
C LYS A 200 9.14 12.05 12.84
N TYR A 201 7.95 11.46 12.73
CA TYR A 201 7.24 11.38 11.45
C TYR A 201 6.95 12.77 10.91
N SER A 202 7.22 12.99 9.63
CA SER A 202 6.96 14.24 8.93
C SER A 202 6.00 13.99 7.77
N PRO A 203 4.76 14.49 7.83
CA PRO A 203 3.78 14.25 6.75
C PRO A 203 4.15 14.93 5.44
N SER A 204 4.87 16.05 5.47
CA SER A 204 5.29 16.77 4.26
C SER A 204 6.43 16.10 3.50
N THR A 205 7.21 15.25 4.18
CA THR A 205 8.40 14.62 3.59
C THR A 205 8.39 13.11 3.67
N LEU A 206 7.39 12.53 4.32
CA LEU A 206 7.26 11.11 4.66
C LEU A 206 8.51 10.52 5.36
N ALA A 207 9.35 11.38 5.96
CA ALA A 207 10.48 10.93 6.77
C ALA A 207 9.96 10.24 8.04
N ASN A 208 10.59 9.12 8.42
CA ASN A 208 10.22 8.29 9.56
C ASN A 208 8.75 7.76 9.47
N ASP A 209 8.35 7.36 8.28
CA ASP A 209 7.00 6.85 8.01
C ASP A 209 6.80 5.43 8.51
N ILE A 210 6.75 5.28 9.81
CA ILE A 210 6.59 4.00 10.52
C ILE A 210 5.75 4.18 11.77
N GLY A 211 4.92 3.18 12.08
CA GLY A 211 4.05 3.20 13.23
C GLY A 211 3.71 1.81 13.76
N ILE A 212 3.22 1.76 14.99
CA ILE A 212 2.77 0.53 15.65
C ILE A 212 1.35 0.73 16.16
N LEU A 213 0.49 -0.21 15.81
CA LEU A 213 -0.83 -0.37 16.43
C LEU A 213 -0.74 -1.47 17.47
N ARG A 214 -1.01 -1.14 18.75
CA ARG A 214 -1.12 -2.11 19.81
C ARG A 214 -2.55 -2.54 19.98
N LEU A 215 -2.77 -3.84 19.99
CA LEU A 215 -4.10 -4.44 20.09
C LEU A 215 -4.54 -4.56 21.54
N LYS A 216 -5.86 -4.47 21.79
CA LYS A 216 -6.47 -4.77 23.10
C LYS A 216 -6.36 -6.26 23.42
N GLU A 217 -6.73 -7.08 22.45
CA GLU A 217 -6.71 -8.54 22.52
C GLU A 217 -5.48 -9.08 21.79
N SER A 218 -5.08 -10.30 22.12
CA SER A 218 -4.04 -11.03 21.36
C SER A 218 -4.62 -11.65 20.10
N ILE A 219 -3.89 -11.57 19.00
CA ILE A 219 -4.18 -12.38 17.79
C ILE A 219 -4.05 -13.85 18.18
N ARG A 220 -5.02 -14.65 17.79
CA ARG A 220 -4.91 -16.11 17.79
C ARG A 220 -3.98 -16.49 16.65
N LEU A 221 -2.80 -16.95 16.99
CA LEU A 221 -1.82 -17.40 16.00
C LEU A 221 -2.21 -18.79 15.49
N ASP A 222 -2.09 -18.93 14.18
CA ASP A 222 -2.30 -20.13 13.43
C ASP A 222 -1.40 -20.06 12.21
N ASP A 223 -0.53 -21.04 12.00
CA ASP A 223 0.47 -21.01 10.93
C ASP A 223 -0.13 -20.97 9.51
N THR A 224 -1.43 -21.16 9.40
CA THR A 224 -2.17 -21.11 8.13
C THR A 224 -2.79 -19.73 7.87
N PHE A 225 -3.43 -19.11 8.89
CA PHE A 225 -4.27 -17.91 8.71
C PHE A 225 -3.71 -16.65 9.35
N ALA A 226 -2.97 -16.76 10.46
CA ALA A 226 -2.36 -15.60 11.12
C ALA A 226 -1.12 -16.03 11.91
N THR A 227 0.05 -15.50 11.54
CA THR A 227 1.30 -15.78 12.24
C THR A 227 2.21 -14.57 12.28
N ILE A 228 3.22 -14.61 13.14
CA ILE A 228 4.19 -13.53 13.33
C ILE A 228 5.25 -13.62 12.23
N ILE A 229 5.51 -12.49 11.57
CA ILE A 229 6.68 -12.35 10.71
C ILE A 229 7.81 -11.66 11.47
N PRO A 230 9.03 -12.22 11.46
CA PRO A 230 10.19 -11.56 12.05
C PRO A 230 10.56 -10.30 11.25
N ILE A 231 11.13 -9.32 11.94
CA ILE A 231 11.75 -8.16 11.30
C ILE A 231 13.19 -8.47 10.91
N VAL A 232 13.66 -7.76 9.88
CA VAL A 232 15.04 -7.92 9.39
C VAL A 232 16.08 -7.57 10.46
N ASP A 233 17.17 -8.33 10.51
CA ASP A 233 18.27 -8.22 11.48
C ASP A 233 19.55 -7.63 10.89
N ARG A 234 19.62 -7.45 9.58
CA ARG A 234 20.74 -6.87 8.84
C ARG A 234 20.27 -5.83 7.83
N ASP A 235 21.16 -4.93 7.43
CA ASP A 235 20.86 -3.89 6.43
C ASP A 235 20.50 -4.54 5.09
N PRO A 236 19.36 -4.20 4.47
CA PRO A 236 18.96 -4.79 3.20
C PRO A 236 19.93 -4.35 2.08
N THR A 237 20.27 -5.30 1.23
CA THR A 237 21.20 -5.07 0.10
C THR A 237 20.42 -4.97 -1.21
N ALA A 238 20.94 -4.20 -2.14
CA ALA A 238 20.44 -4.18 -3.51
C ALA A 238 20.52 -5.58 -4.16
N GLY A 239 19.56 -5.90 -5.00
CA GLY A 239 19.42 -7.21 -5.64
C GLY A 239 18.62 -8.23 -4.82
N LEU A 240 18.23 -7.90 -3.58
CA LEU A 240 17.40 -8.79 -2.76
C LEU A 240 15.98 -8.89 -3.35
N LEU A 241 15.55 -10.11 -3.66
CA LEU A 241 14.19 -10.38 -4.13
C LEU A 241 13.22 -10.35 -2.95
N CYS A 242 12.12 -9.65 -3.15
CA CYS A 242 11.11 -9.39 -2.15
C CYS A 242 9.70 -9.52 -2.74
N THR A 243 8.71 -9.71 -1.89
CA THR A 243 7.31 -9.72 -2.28
C THR A 243 6.54 -8.71 -1.46
N VAL A 244 5.74 -7.88 -2.12
CA VAL A 244 4.69 -7.04 -1.52
C VAL A 244 3.39 -7.81 -1.53
N VAL A 245 2.62 -7.72 -0.46
CA VAL A 245 1.31 -8.38 -0.35
C VAL A 245 0.28 -7.41 0.22
N GLY A 246 -0.85 -7.26 -0.47
CA GLY A 246 -1.90 -6.40 0.03
C GLY A 246 -3.18 -6.40 -0.81
N TRP A 247 -4.04 -5.44 -0.52
CA TRP A 247 -5.33 -5.21 -1.17
C TRP A 247 -5.38 -3.83 -1.84
N GLY A 248 -4.21 -3.31 -2.22
CA GLY A 248 -4.12 -2.06 -2.96
C GLY A 248 -4.79 -2.15 -4.33
N THR A 249 -5.05 -0.99 -4.93
CA THR A 249 -5.68 -0.93 -6.24
C THR A 249 -4.81 -1.62 -7.29
N VAL A 250 -5.44 -2.35 -8.19
CA VAL A 250 -4.74 -3.15 -9.21
C VAL A 250 -4.29 -2.33 -10.44
N ILE A 251 -4.71 -1.10 -10.50
CA ILE A 251 -4.23 -0.04 -11.38
C ILE A 251 -4.35 1.28 -10.62
N GLN A 252 -3.57 2.27 -10.98
CA GLN A 252 -3.67 3.60 -10.36
C GLN A 252 -5.09 4.15 -10.46
N TYR A 253 -5.68 4.53 -9.31
CA TYR A 253 -7.08 4.97 -9.18
C TYR A 253 -8.13 3.91 -9.55
N GLY A 254 -7.74 2.66 -9.69
CA GLY A 254 -8.63 1.55 -9.99
C GLY A 254 -9.36 0.97 -8.77
N PRO A 255 -10.12 -0.11 -8.96
CA PRO A 255 -10.80 -0.78 -7.87
C PRO A 255 -9.83 -1.51 -6.95
N THR A 256 -10.16 -1.58 -5.67
CA THR A 256 -9.47 -2.42 -4.69
C THR A 256 -9.96 -3.87 -4.81
N PRO A 257 -9.07 -4.85 -4.96
CA PRO A 257 -9.45 -6.25 -5.09
C PRO A 257 -10.06 -6.78 -3.79
N ASP A 258 -10.90 -7.81 -3.89
CA ASP A 258 -11.39 -8.56 -2.72
C ASP A 258 -10.26 -9.42 -2.14
N GLU A 259 -9.55 -10.14 -2.99
CA GLU A 259 -8.48 -11.04 -2.61
C GLU A 259 -7.12 -10.35 -2.64
N ALA A 260 -6.29 -10.63 -1.62
CA ALA A 260 -4.94 -10.09 -1.54
C ALA A 260 -4.07 -10.54 -2.71
N VAL A 261 -3.22 -9.64 -3.18
CA VAL A 261 -2.37 -9.82 -4.34
C VAL A 261 -0.90 -9.71 -3.95
N ASN A 262 -0.06 -10.49 -4.62
CA ASN A 262 1.38 -10.48 -4.45
C ASN A 262 2.04 -9.76 -5.63
N GLY A 263 3.08 -8.98 -5.36
CA GLY A 263 3.95 -8.38 -6.37
C GLY A 263 5.41 -8.64 -6.04
N ASP A 264 6.15 -9.28 -6.95
CA ASP A 264 7.57 -9.55 -6.75
C ASP A 264 8.42 -8.40 -7.27
N VAL A 265 9.24 -7.85 -6.38
CA VAL A 265 10.10 -6.70 -6.64
C VAL A 265 11.50 -6.95 -6.10
N THR A 266 12.48 -6.24 -6.63
CA THR A 266 13.88 -6.33 -6.22
C THR A 266 14.33 -5.01 -5.63
N ILE A 267 15.05 -5.04 -4.50
CA ILE A 267 15.61 -3.83 -3.89
C ILE A 267 16.64 -3.21 -4.84
N ASN A 268 16.46 -1.94 -5.14
CA ASN A 268 17.36 -1.17 -5.99
C ASN A 268 18.54 -0.61 -5.20
N THR A 269 19.59 -0.18 -5.90
CA THR A 269 20.73 0.50 -5.29
C THR A 269 20.31 1.88 -4.74
N ASN A 270 20.96 2.35 -3.68
CA ASN A 270 20.74 3.69 -3.17
C ASN A 270 21.01 4.79 -4.21
N ALA A 271 21.96 4.57 -5.11
CA ALA A 271 22.27 5.49 -6.20
C ALA A 271 21.08 5.59 -7.19
N TRP A 272 20.39 4.47 -7.45
CA TRP A 272 19.18 4.48 -8.27
C TRP A 272 18.01 5.13 -7.54
N CYS A 273 17.74 4.71 -6.30
CA CYS A 273 16.66 5.23 -5.47
C CYS A 273 16.75 6.75 -5.25
N SER A 274 17.99 7.31 -5.19
CA SER A 274 18.18 8.75 -4.99
C SER A 274 17.64 9.65 -6.12
N LYS A 275 17.31 9.06 -7.28
CA LYS A 275 16.66 9.75 -8.40
C LYS A 275 15.16 9.97 -8.16
N ILE A 276 14.55 9.18 -7.24
CA ILE A 276 13.13 9.31 -6.91
C ILE A 276 12.92 10.55 -6.05
N ALA A 277 12.00 11.40 -6.47
CA ALA A 277 11.64 12.60 -5.71
C ALA A 277 11.16 12.22 -4.30
N GLY A 278 11.73 12.82 -3.28
CA GLY A 278 11.37 12.55 -1.88
C GLY A 278 12.11 11.38 -1.22
N PHE A 279 12.88 10.57 -1.96
CA PHE A 279 13.70 9.50 -1.37
C PHE A 279 14.76 10.06 -0.42
N LYS A 280 14.92 9.45 0.75
CA LYS A 280 15.83 9.93 1.82
C LYS A 280 16.44 8.77 2.60
N LYS A 281 17.43 9.11 3.44
CA LYS A 281 17.99 8.17 4.42
C LYS A 281 16.90 7.60 5.32
N GLY A 282 16.91 6.28 5.51
CA GLY A 282 15.89 5.55 6.26
C GLY A 282 14.77 5.00 5.36
N MET A 283 14.98 5.05 4.06
CA MET A 283 14.12 4.46 3.04
C MET A 283 14.89 3.47 2.19
N VAL A 284 14.20 2.51 1.61
CA VAL A 284 14.64 1.65 0.51
C VAL A 284 13.65 1.78 -0.63
N CYS A 285 14.06 1.50 -1.85
CA CYS A 285 13.15 1.43 -2.97
C CYS A 285 13.30 0.09 -3.69
N ALA A 286 12.19 -0.41 -4.23
CA ALA A 286 12.18 -1.68 -4.95
C ALA A 286 11.25 -1.58 -6.16
N SER A 287 11.61 -2.28 -7.23
CA SER A 287 10.84 -2.37 -8.47
C SER A 287 11.07 -3.74 -9.12
N ASN A 288 10.21 -4.11 -10.06
CA ASN A 288 10.46 -5.26 -10.91
C ASN A 288 11.17 -4.80 -12.19
N ALA A 289 12.37 -5.32 -12.44
CA ALA A 289 13.19 -4.91 -13.60
C ALA A 289 12.62 -5.38 -14.95
N ASN A 290 11.80 -6.45 -14.94
CA ASN A 290 11.22 -7.05 -16.14
C ASN A 290 9.84 -6.52 -16.46
N ASP A 291 9.13 -6.05 -15.43
CA ASP A 291 7.76 -5.55 -15.55
C ASP A 291 7.54 -4.41 -14.55
N PHE A 292 7.69 -3.18 -15.01
CA PHE A 292 7.51 -1.99 -14.18
C PHE A 292 6.08 -1.84 -13.64
N GLU A 293 5.09 -2.52 -14.27
CA GLU A 293 3.72 -2.53 -13.78
C GLU A 293 3.58 -3.25 -12.42
N VAL A 294 4.57 -4.08 -12.01
CA VAL A 294 4.58 -4.73 -10.70
C VAL A 294 5.03 -3.73 -9.64
N ASP A 295 4.08 -3.16 -8.92
CA ASP A 295 4.34 -2.14 -7.90
C ASP A 295 3.25 -2.16 -6.81
N SER A 296 3.54 -1.58 -5.65
CA SER A 296 2.56 -1.30 -4.60
C SER A 296 1.69 -0.09 -4.96
N CYS A 297 0.41 -0.14 -4.62
CA CYS A 297 -0.54 0.92 -5.00
C CYS A 297 -1.41 1.36 -3.81
N GLN A 298 -2.41 2.24 -4.06
CA GLN A 298 -3.30 2.79 -3.02
C GLN A 298 -4.05 1.67 -2.29
N GLY A 299 -3.85 1.57 -0.99
CA GLY A 299 -4.39 0.50 -0.13
C GLY A 299 -3.31 -0.47 0.38
N ASP A 300 -2.16 -0.60 -0.30
CA ASP A 300 -1.02 -1.38 0.19
C ASP A 300 -0.21 -0.62 1.24
N SER A 301 -0.38 0.70 1.33
CA SER A 301 0.26 1.58 2.32
C SER A 301 0.32 0.95 3.71
N GLY A 302 1.49 0.94 4.32
CA GLY A 302 1.72 0.32 5.64
C GLY A 302 1.88 -1.19 5.63
N GLY A 303 1.60 -1.86 4.51
CA GLY A 303 1.86 -3.28 4.30
C GLY A 303 3.35 -3.62 4.26
N PRO A 304 3.72 -4.89 4.48
CA PRO A 304 5.11 -5.30 4.48
C PRO A 304 5.69 -5.52 3.09
N LEU A 305 6.93 -5.09 2.89
CA LEU A 305 7.86 -5.63 1.90
C LEU A 305 8.58 -6.80 2.55
N MET A 306 8.33 -8.01 2.08
CA MET A 306 8.84 -9.26 2.66
C MET A 306 9.96 -9.83 1.80
N CYS A 307 11.12 -10.06 2.41
CA CYS A 307 12.29 -10.65 1.75
C CYS A 307 12.85 -11.73 2.68
N ASP A 308 13.16 -12.91 2.16
CA ASP A 308 13.69 -14.06 2.93
C ASP A 308 12.90 -14.35 4.22
N GLY A 309 11.56 -14.27 4.15
CA GLY A 309 10.67 -14.54 5.29
C GLY A 309 10.72 -13.49 6.41
N LYS A 310 11.26 -12.29 6.15
CA LYS A 310 11.34 -11.18 7.11
C LYS A 310 10.71 -9.92 6.54
N VAL A 311 10.20 -9.04 7.41
CA VAL A 311 9.81 -7.68 7.01
C VAL A 311 11.06 -6.82 6.88
N VAL A 312 11.33 -6.37 5.67
CA VAL A 312 12.48 -5.53 5.32
C VAL A 312 12.06 -4.07 5.14
N GLY A 313 10.87 -3.85 4.56
CA GLY A 313 10.33 -2.53 4.32
C GLY A 313 8.85 -2.43 4.69
N ILE A 314 8.35 -1.18 4.75
CA ILE A 314 6.93 -0.85 4.92
C ILE A 314 6.55 0.04 3.76
N VAL A 315 5.49 -0.31 3.02
CA VAL A 315 4.97 0.49 1.90
C VAL A 315 4.68 1.91 2.37
N SER A 316 5.32 2.89 1.75
CA SER A 316 5.23 4.30 2.13
C SER A 316 4.67 5.18 1.02
N PHE A 317 5.36 5.29 -0.12
CA PHE A 317 4.90 6.08 -1.26
C PHE A 317 5.54 5.61 -2.57
N GLY A 318 5.06 6.16 -3.69
CA GLY A 318 5.63 5.97 -5.02
C GLY A 318 5.25 7.15 -5.92
N THR A 319 5.90 7.26 -7.08
CA THR A 319 5.50 8.20 -8.13
C THR A 319 4.50 7.47 -9.03
N GLY A 320 3.21 7.57 -8.71
CA GLY A 320 2.19 6.73 -9.34
C GLY A 320 2.22 5.28 -8.84
N CYS A 321 1.72 4.34 -9.63
CA CYS A 321 1.79 2.90 -9.38
C CYS A 321 2.08 2.20 -10.71
N GLY A 322 3.21 1.50 -10.79
CA GLY A 322 3.61 0.83 -12.01
C GLY A 322 3.96 1.79 -13.15
N GLU A 323 4.59 2.91 -12.83
CA GLU A 323 5.06 3.86 -13.84
C GLU A 323 6.47 3.49 -14.31
N PRO A 324 6.78 3.66 -15.62
CA PRO A 324 8.13 3.46 -16.15
C PRO A 324 9.15 4.31 -15.38
N ASP A 325 10.35 3.77 -15.21
CA ASP A 325 11.48 4.43 -14.52
C ASP A 325 11.17 4.87 -13.08
N SER A 326 10.14 4.26 -12.45
CA SER A 326 9.75 4.49 -11.08
C SER A 326 9.96 3.24 -10.21
N ALA A 327 9.80 3.39 -8.91
CA ALA A 327 9.80 2.29 -7.96
C ALA A 327 8.98 2.66 -6.72
N GLY A 328 8.41 1.66 -6.07
CA GLY A 328 7.84 1.83 -4.74
C GLY A 328 8.93 2.21 -3.74
N VAL A 329 8.60 3.15 -2.85
CA VAL A 329 9.47 3.58 -1.75
C VAL A 329 8.90 3.05 -0.44
N TYR A 330 9.78 2.43 0.34
CA TYR A 330 9.45 1.75 1.58
C TYR A 330 10.27 2.33 2.73
N THR A 331 9.69 2.39 3.92
CA THR A 331 10.48 2.69 5.13
C THR A 331 11.39 1.51 5.44
N ASP A 332 12.68 1.73 5.59
CA ASP A 332 13.70 0.72 5.91
C ASP A 332 13.55 0.22 7.37
N VAL A 333 13.00 -0.97 7.55
CA VAL A 333 12.68 -1.53 8.88
C VAL A 333 13.92 -1.77 9.72
N TYR A 334 15.05 -2.11 9.11
CA TYR A 334 16.31 -2.32 9.82
C TYR A 334 16.74 -1.07 10.60
N ARG A 335 16.58 0.11 10.01
CA ARG A 335 16.90 1.39 10.65
C ARG A 335 16.06 1.69 11.88
N TYR A 336 14.86 1.13 11.96
CA TYR A 336 13.92 1.37 13.07
C TYR A 336 13.81 0.19 14.04
N ARG A 337 14.61 -0.88 13.89
CA ARG A 337 14.51 -2.10 14.71
C ARG A 337 14.55 -1.83 16.23
N GLU A 338 15.38 -0.90 16.68
CA GLU A 338 15.45 -0.55 18.10
C GLU A 338 14.20 0.22 18.57
N TRP A 339 13.66 1.10 17.72
CA TRP A 339 12.42 1.80 18.02
C TRP A 339 11.25 0.80 18.07
N ILE A 340 11.20 -0.15 17.15
CA ILE A 340 10.21 -1.21 17.13
C ILE A 340 10.31 -2.03 18.45
N ALA A 341 11.49 -2.49 18.80
CA ALA A 341 11.71 -3.29 20.03
C ALA A 341 11.23 -2.56 21.29
N ARG A 342 11.57 -1.27 21.43
CA ARG A 342 11.11 -0.44 22.57
C ARG A 342 9.60 -0.25 22.63
N ASN A 343 8.91 -0.27 21.48
CA ASN A 343 7.47 -0.03 21.40
C ASN A 343 6.63 -1.31 21.40
N THR A 344 7.22 -2.47 21.15
CA THR A 344 6.58 -3.78 21.21
C THR A 344 6.80 -4.51 22.54
N ALA A 345 7.86 -4.17 23.26
CA ALA A 345 8.13 -4.74 24.58
C ALA A 345 6.90 -4.60 25.48
N ASN A 346 6.43 -5.71 26.04
CA ASN A 346 5.53 -5.66 27.19
C ASN A 346 6.31 -4.95 28.29
N LYS A 347 5.77 -3.88 28.89
CA LYS A 347 6.22 -3.45 30.20
C LYS A 347 6.01 -4.67 31.10
N ARG A 348 7.05 -5.49 31.30
CA ARG A 348 7.12 -6.35 32.48
C ARG A 348 6.84 -5.40 33.63
N SER A 349 5.84 -5.72 34.46
CA SER A 349 5.72 -5.10 35.73
C SER A 349 7.16 -5.17 36.31
N GLN A 350 7.80 -4.03 36.46
CA GLN A 350 8.88 -3.93 37.41
C GLN A 350 8.19 -4.30 38.72
N THR A 351 8.20 -5.59 39.07
CA THR A 351 8.05 -5.97 40.44
C THR A 351 9.18 -5.20 41.08
N ASN A 352 8.81 -4.17 41.85
CA ASN A 352 9.69 -3.49 42.76
C ASN A 352 10.34 -4.60 43.60
N ALA A 353 11.50 -5.06 43.17
CA ALA A 353 12.41 -5.78 44.04
C ALA A 353 12.81 -4.71 45.04
N SER A 354 12.03 -4.65 46.13
CA SER A 354 12.31 -3.78 47.26
C SER A 354 13.76 -4.03 47.63
N PRO A 355 14.63 -3.02 47.68
CA PRO A 355 16.01 -3.19 48.12
C PRO A 355 16.11 -3.85 49.48
N TYR A 356 15.05 -3.85 50.28
CA TYR A 356 14.96 -4.52 51.56
C TYR A 356 14.94 -6.07 51.48
N ARG A 357 14.66 -6.72 50.36
CA ARG A 357 14.78 -8.18 50.21
C ARG A 357 16.22 -8.66 50.19
N LEU A 358 17.15 -7.87 49.68
CA LEU A 358 18.58 -8.19 49.70
C LEU A 358 19.18 -8.06 51.12
N HIS A 359 18.71 -7.11 51.92
CA HIS A 359 19.16 -6.96 53.32
C HIS A 359 18.65 -8.09 54.24
N LEU A 360 17.45 -8.62 54.00
CA LEU A 360 16.91 -9.71 54.83
C LEU A 360 17.68 -11.03 54.58
N ILE A 361 18.10 -11.31 53.36
CA ILE A 361 18.87 -12.51 53.00
C ILE A 361 20.30 -12.40 53.59
N ALA A 362 20.90 -11.22 53.62
CA ALA A 362 22.21 -10.99 54.23
C ALA A 362 22.18 -11.14 55.77
N LEU A 363 21.11 -10.70 56.43
CA LEU A 363 20.95 -10.87 57.88
C LEU A 363 20.71 -12.32 58.29
N THR A 364 19.97 -13.11 57.52
CA THR A 364 19.74 -14.54 57.82
C THR A 364 20.99 -15.38 57.58
N MET A 365 21.88 -15.02 56.65
CA MET A 365 23.18 -15.70 56.48
C MET A 365 24.19 -15.36 57.56
N MET A 366 24.15 -14.18 58.17
CA MET A 366 25.04 -13.84 59.30
C MET A 366 24.65 -14.51 60.68
N CYS A 367 23.36 -14.80 60.88
CA CYS A 367 22.91 -15.52 62.07
C CYS A 367 23.23 -17.03 62.05
N SER A 368 23.52 -17.63 60.90
CA SER A 368 23.82 -19.06 60.77
C SER A 368 25.29 -19.41 61.04
N LEU A 369 26.17 -18.42 61.25
CA LEU A 369 27.62 -18.61 61.50
C LEU A 369 28.06 -18.48 62.93
N HIS A 370 27.13 -18.36 63.90
CA HIS A 370 27.42 -18.27 65.30
C HIS A 370 26.76 -19.42 66.13
N ILE A 371 27.08 -20.64 65.77
CA ILE A 371 26.83 -21.77 66.68
C ILE A 371 28.22 -22.23 67.28
N PRO A 372 28.52 -21.98 68.52
CA PRO A 372 29.73 -22.52 69.10
C PRO A 372 29.59 -24.03 69.29
N MET A 373 30.59 -24.75 68.83
CA MET A 373 30.75 -26.16 69.21
C MET A 373 31.11 -26.26 70.68
N ILE A 374 30.24 -26.95 71.40
CA ILE A 374 30.57 -27.56 72.71
C ILE A 374 30.58 -29.06 72.52
#